data_14457bca336945d030a7adc5808eff21
#
_entry.id   14457bca336945d030a7adc5808eff21
#
_cell.length_a   1.000
_cell.length_b   1.000
_cell.length_c   1.000
_cell.angle_alpha   90.00
_cell.angle_beta   90.00
_cell.angle_gamma   90.00
#
_symmetry.space_group_name_H-M   'P 1'
#
loop_
_entity.id
_entity.type
_entity.pdbx_description
1 polymer ?
#
loop_
_entity_poly.entity_id
_entity_poly.type
_entity_poly.pdbx_seq_one_letter_code
_entity_poly.pdbx_strand_id
1 'polypeptide(L)' 'MADEADNSLLTLMRRMDARTERMAEDIHHLEVRVTALEEAVVENSRRFERLEHRVGRIERALDPIDLQ' A
#
# COMPACT_ATOMS: atom_id res chain seq x y z
N MET A 1 -13.79 -21.65 -43.85
CA MET A 1 -13.62 -22.44 -42.61
C MET A 1 -12.36 -22.05 -41.86
N ALA A 2 -11.22 -21.95 -42.50
CA ALA A 2 -10.00 -21.44 -41.84
C ALA A 2 -10.20 -20.01 -41.34
N ASP A 3 -10.94 -19.19 -42.10
CA ASP A 3 -11.20 -17.80 -41.74
C ASP A 3 -12.02 -17.63 -40.46
N GLU A 4 -12.96 -18.53 -40.19
CA GLU A 4 -13.75 -18.48 -38.98
C GLU A 4 -12.93 -18.85 -37.74
N ALA A 5 -12.08 -19.86 -37.87
CA ALA A 5 -11.17 -20.25 -36.81
C ALA A 5 -10.15 -19.16 -36.52
N ASP A 6 -9.63 -18.52 -37.55
CA ASP A 6 -8.69 -17.41 -37.44
C ASP A 6 -9.34 -16.19 -36.79
N ASN A 7 -10.59 -15.90 -37.14
CA ASN A 7 -11.37 -14.80 -36.55
C ASN A 7 -11.67 -15.05 -35.09
N SER A 8 -12.00 -16.30 -34.72
CA SER A 8 -12.24 -16.70 -33.34
C SER A 8 -10.97 -16.58 -32.50
N LEU A 9 -9.85 -17.00 -33.06
CA LEU A 9 -8.55 -16.89 -32.39
C LEU A 9 -8.15 -15.42 -32.20
N LEU A 10 -8.33 -14.61 -33.23
CA LEU A 10 -8.06 -13.16 -33.16
C LEU A 10 -8.92 -12.49 -32.07
N THR A 11 -10.20 -12.83 -32.00
CA THR A 11 -11.10 -12.30 -31.00
C THR A 11 -10.64 -12.69 -29.60
N LEU A 12 -10.23 -13.95 -29.42
CA LEU A 12 -9.72 -14.43 -28.14
C LEU A 12 -8.44 -13.69 -27.73
N MET A 13 -7.53 -13.51 -28.68
CA MET A 13 -6.29 -12.77 -28.45
C MET A 13 -6.55 -11.33 -28.05
N ARG A 14 -7.50 -10.67 -28.68
CA ARG A 14 -7.88 -9.29 -28.32
C ARG A 14 -8.47 -9.22 -26.91
N ARG A 15 -9.26 -10.21 -26.52
CA ARG A 15 -9.79 -10.28 -25.16
C ARG A 15 -8.68 -10.48 -24.14
N MET A 16 -7.71 -11.32 -24.46
CA MET A 16 -6.54 -11.53 -23.61
C MET A 16 -5.72 -10.27 -23.45
N ASP A 17 -5.49 -9.56 -24.54
CA ASP A 17 -4.78 -8.28 -24.51
C ASP A 17 -5.50 -7.26 -23.64
N ALA A 18 -6.82 -7.16 -23.78
CA ALA A 18 -7.63 -6.24 -22.99
C ALA A 18 -7.58 -6.59 -21.49
N ARG A 19 -7.57 -7.89 -21.17
CA ARG A 19 -7.42 -8.36 -19.79
C ARG A 19 -6.05 -8.03 -19.23
N THR A 20 -5.01 -8.23 -20.03
CA THR A 20 -3.64 -7.92 -19.66
C THR A 20 -3.48 -6.44 -19.37
N GLU A 21 -4.04 -5.58 -20.21
CA GLU A 21 -4.04 -4.14 -19.99
C GLU A 21 -4.74 -3.74 -18.69
N ARG A 22 -5.90 -4.33 -18.40
CA ARG A 22 -6.62 -4.08 -17.16
C ARG A 22 -5.82 -4.54 -15.94
N MET A 23 -5.17 -5.70 -16.07
CA MET A 23 -4.31 -6.20 -15.00
C MET A 23 -3.14 -5.25 -14.73
N ALA A 24 -2.54 -4.72 -15.78
CA ALA A 24 -1.46 -3.75 -15.64
C ALA A 24 -1.94 -2.47 -14.95
N GLU A 25 -3.13 -1.98 -15.30
CA GLU A 25 -3.74 -0.82 -14.64
C GLU A 25 -4.03 -1.12 -13.17
N ASP A 26 -4.56 -2.29 -12.86
CA ASP A 26 -4.86 -2.70 -11.49
C ASP A 26 -3.58 -2.78 -10.66
N ILE A 27 -2.51 -3.33 -11.24
CA ILE A 27 -1.21 -3.40 -10.58
C ILE A 27 -0.69 -1.99 -10.29
N HIS A 28 -0.83 -1.08 -11.26
CA HIS A 28 -0.41 0.31 -11.07
C HIS A 28 -1.18 0.98 -9.93
N HIS A 29 -2.50 0.77 -9.87
CA HIS A 29 -3.32 1.28 -8.78
C HIS A 29 -2.90 0.70 -7.42
N LEU A 30 -2.56 -0.59 -7.39
CA LEU A 30 -2.07 -1.23 -6.17
C LEU A 30 -0.72 -0.66 -5.74
N GLU A 31 0.17 -0.40 -6.68
CA GLU A 31 1.46 0.23 -6.39
C GLU A 31 1.29 1.60 -5.76
N VAL A 32 0.37 2.41 -6.29
CA VAL A 32 0.07 3.73 -5.72
C VAL A 32 -0.46 3.59 -4.29
N ARG A 33 -1.35 2.62 -4.05
CA ARG A 33 -1.91 2.38 -2.72
C ARG A 33 -0.85 1.87 -1.75
N VAL A 34 0.04 1.00 -2.20
CA VAL A 34 1.15 0.51 -1.38
C VAL A 34 2.07 1.65 -0.99
N THR A 35 2.41 2.52 -1.93
CA THR A 35 3.23 3.70 -1.64
C THR A 35 2.57 4.58 -0.58
N ALA A 36 1.27 4.83 -0.70
CA ALA A 36 0.53 5.60 0.29
C ALA A 36 0.53 4.93 1.67
N LEU A 37 0.42 3.60 1.72
CA LEU A 37 0.50 2.84 2.95
C LEU A 37 1.89 2.93 3.58
N GLU A 38 2.94 2.82 2.77
CA GLU A 38 4.30 2.96 3.24
C GLU A 38 4.54 4.33 3.88
N GLU A 39 4.05 5.39 3.24
CA GLU A 39 4.12 6.74 3.79
C GLU A 39 3.36 6.87 5.10
N ALA A 40 2.19 6.25 5.19
CA ALA A 40 1.39 6.25 6.41
C ALA A 40 2.09 5.50 7.55
N VAL A 41 2.75 4.38 7.23
CA VAL A 41 3.52 3.61 8.22
C VAL A 41 4.68 4.45 8.76
N VAL A 42 5.42 5.13 7.88
CA VAL A 42 6.52 6.00 8.29
C VAL A 42 6.01 7.12 9.21
N GLU A 43 4.92 7.75 8.85
CA GLU A 43 4.33 8.82 9.66
C GLU A 43 3.83 8.30 11.01
N ASN A 44 3.20 7.14 11.04
CA ASN A 44 2.77 6.52 12.29
C ASN A 44 3.96 6.20 13.21
N SER A 45 5.06 5.74 12.64
CA SER A 45 6.29 5.48 13.39
C SER A 45 6.82 6.75 14.04
N ARG A 46 6.81 7.86 13.31
CA ARG A 46 7.22 9.17 13.85
C ARG A 46 6.32 9.64 14.99
N ARG A 47 5.01 9.45 14.84
CA ARG A 47 4.05 9.80 15.89
C ARG A 47 4.27 8.93 17.13
N PHE A 48 4.57 7.67 16.93
CA PHE A 48 4.85 6.74 18.00
C PHE A 48 6.10 7.15 18.79
N GLU A 49 7.15 7.51 18.08
CA GLU A 49 8.39 8.02 18.69
C GLU A 49 8.14 9.28 19.51
N ARG A 50 7.33 10.21 19.00
CA ARG A 50 6.96 11.42 19.74
C ARG A 50 6.17 11.07 21.00
N LEU A 51 5.26 10.11 20.91
CA LEU A 51 4.48 9.64 22.04
C LEU A 51 5.38 9.02 23.11
N GLU A 52 6.30 8.16 22.72
CA GLU A 52 7.28 7.57 23.62
C GLU A 52 8.09 8.64 24.34
N HIS A 53 8.50 9.66 23.60
CA HIS A 53 9.25 10.77 24.16
C HIS A 53 8.42 11.53 25.18
N ARG A 54 7.15 11.78 24.90
CA ARG A 54 6.25 12.48 25.80
C ARG A 54 5.96 11.64 27.06
N VAL A 55 5.76 10.35 26.87
CA VAL A 55 5.55 9.43 27.99
C VAL A 55 6.78 9.38 28.88
N GLY A 56 7.98 9.32 28.26
CA GLY A 56 9.24 9.37 29.00
C GLY A 56 9.40 10.64 29.80
N ARG A 57 8.96 11.78 29.28
CA ARG A 57 8.97 13.06 30.00
C ARG A 57 8.03 13.02 31.21
N ILE A 58 6.85 12.47 31.03
CA ILE A 58 5.87 12.34 32.11
C ILE A 58 6.40 11.42 33.20
N GLU A 59 7.00 10.29 32.84
CA GLU A 59 7.60 9.37 33.77
C GLU A 59 8.70 10.04 34.59
N ARG A 60 9.57 10.81 33.94
CA ARG A 60 10.63 11.53 34.62
C ARG A 60 10.10 12.61 35.57
N ALA A 61 9.00 13.26 35.18
CA ALA A 61 8.37 14.25 36.02
C ALA A 61 7.72 13.62 37.26
N LEU A 62 7.28 12.38 37.15
CA LEU A 62 6.65 11.66 38.26
C LEU A 62 7.64 10.97 39.21
N ASP A 63 8.84 10.61 38.70
CA ASP A 63 9.88 9.94 39.51
C ASP A 63 10.23 10.66 40.78
N PRO A 64 10.48 12.00 40.80
CA PRO A 64 10.75 12.69 42.06
C PRO A 64 9.63 12.62 43.07
N ILE A 65 8.39 12.47 42.61
CA ILE A 65 7.22 12.35 43.47
C ILE A 65 7.18 10.96 44.11
N ASP A 66 7.51 9.93 43.34
CA ASP A 66 7.54 8.54 43.81
C ASP A 66 8.66 8.31 44.83
N LEU A 67 9.76 9.02 44.71
CA LEU A 67 10.90 8.89 45.63
C LEU A 67 10.68 9.59 46.96
N GLN A 68 9.67 10.43 47.05
CA GLN A 68 9.29 11.12 48.29
C GLN A 68 8.21 10.38 49.05
#